data_db79e776c4c9ea47f88bda467e594b4a
#
_entry.id   db79e776c4c9ea47f88bda467e594b4a
#
_cell.length_a   1.000
_cell.length_b   1.000
_cell.length_c   1.000
_cell.angle_alpha   90.00
_cell.angle_beta   90.00
_cell.angle_gamma   90.00
#
_symmetry.space_group_name_H-M   'P 1'
#
loop_
_entity.id
_entity.type
_entity.pdbx_description
1 polymer ?
#
loop_
_entity_poly.entity_id
_entity_poly.type
_entity_poly.pdbx_seq_one_letter_code
_entity_poly.pdbx_strand_id
1 'polypeptide(L)'
;MTIEKHQPWGEHGPLPAGGVLVRSDAEARAVVERHRRAGTEIPALGLLGGDLCRTVGGRGDEGRLRSPDAVVLPVDLGSVLLDGRQHWFTSHLVARRSWWRGRVVAVMNGQWIGRWDVAPKGHPNDGRLDVYDVAQAMPLGDRLAARRRLASGTHVPHPAIEVQRVPAVQVEFDRPTPVWLDGERVGSARTLSIRTEPDALTCVV
;
A
#
# COMPACT_ATOMS: atom_id res chain seq x y z
N MET A 1 -1.35 -0.97 -17.66
CA MET A 1 -0.17 -0.78 -18.57
C MET A 1 1.01 -0.43 -17.67
N THR A 2 2.00 -1.31 -17.58
CA THR A 2 3.16 -1.09 -16.71
C THR A 2 3.91 0.16 -17.17
N ILE A 3 4.20 1.08 -16.25
CA ILE A 3 4.88 2.34 -16.57
C ILE A 3 6.28 2.06 -17.11
N GLU A 4 6.58 2.65 -18.25
CA GLU A 4 7.93 2.70 -18.79
C GLU A 4 8.67 3.92 -18.22
N LYS A 5 9.97 3.75 -17.93
CA LYS A 5 10.80 4.81 -17.40
C LYS A 5 10.80 6.02 -18.36
N HIS A 6 10.52 7.23 -17.82
CA HIS A 6 10.41 8.51 -18.56
C HIS A 6 9.11 8.72 -19.36
N GLN A 7 8.11 7.88 -19.24
CA GLN A 7 6.78 8.16 -19.77
C GLN A 7 5.98 9.02 -18.79
N PRO A 8 5.15 9.95 -19.26
CA PRO A 8 4.22 10.69 -18.40
C PRO A 8 3.28 9.70 -17.71
N TRP A 9 3.16 9.80 -16.41
CA TRP A 9 2.24 8.99 -15.62
C TRP A 9 1.04 9.84 -15.23
N GLY A 10 -0.11 9.51 -15.78
CA GLY A 10 -1.35 10.22 -15.56
C GLY A 10 -1.65 11.30 -16.59
N GLU A 11 -2.88 11.77 -16.54
CA GLU A 11 -3.44 12.79 -17.41
C GLU A 11 -3.99 13.94 -16.58
N HIS A 12 -3.95 15.16 -17.11
CA HIS A 12 -4.59 16.29 -16.46
C HIS A 12 -6.11 16.21 -16.61
N GLY A 13 -6.83 16.44 -15.52
CA GLY A 13 -8.27 16.47 -15.52
C GLY A 13 -8.88 16.45 -14.11
N PRO A 14 -10.07 17.04 -13.92
CA PRO A 14 -10.75 17.04 -12.64
C PRO A 14 -11.26 15.66 -12.26
N LEU A 15 -11.56 15.47 -10.96
CA LEU A 15 -12.25 14.30 -10.47
C LEU A 15 -13.55 14.08 -11.28
N PRO A 16 -13.72 12.92 -11.95
CA PRO A 16 -14.91 12.63 -12.75
C PRO A 16 -16.21 12.72 -11.94
N ALA A 17 -17.33 12.97 -12.63
CA ALA A 17 -18.64 12.90 -12.01
C ALA A 17 -18.88 11.49 -11.43
N GLY A 18 -19.33 11.42 -10.18
CA GLY A 18 -19.47 10.17 -9.45
C GLY A 18 -18.20 9.70 -8.72
N GLY A 19 -17.08 10.41 -8.89
CA GLY A 19 -15.86 10.15 -8.10
C GLY A 19 -16.06 10.41 -6.61
N VAL A 20 -15.35 9.67 -5.78
CA VAL A 20 -15.48 9.69 -4.32
C VAL A 20 -14.25 10.31 -3.68
N LEU A 21 -14.44 11.30 -2.81
CA LEU A 21 -13.37 11.89 -2.02
C LEU A 21 -13.05 11.00 -0.82
N VAL A 22 -11.76 10.71 -0.62
CA VAL A 22 -11.25 9.90 0.49
C VAL A 22 -10.13 10.63 1.23
N ARG A 23 -10.15 10.58 2.56
CA ARG A 23 -9.21 11.29 3.44
C ARG A 23 -8.14 10.38 4.03
N SER A 24 -8.25 9.07 3.82
CA SER A 24 -7.30 8.08 4.30
C SER A 24 -7.29 6.85 3.40
N ASP A 25 -6.23 6.05 3.48
CA ASP A 25 -6.14 4.78 2.76
C ASP A 25 -7.22 3.79 3.25
N ALA A 26 -7.60 3.84 4.53
CA ALA A 26 -8.69 3.03 5.08
C ALA A 26 -10.05 3.40 4.47
N GLU A 27 -10.34 4.69 4.25
CA GLU A 27 -11.54 5.12 3.52
C GLU A 27 -11.50 4.67 2.06
N ALA A 28 -10.37 4.80 1.38
CA ALA A 28 -10.17 4.32 0.02
C ALA A 28 -10.42 2.80 -0.07
N ARG A 29 -9.82 2.03 0.84
CA ARG A 29 -10.05 0.59 0.96
C ARG A 29 -11.53 0.26 1.18
N ALA A 30 -12.23 0.98 2.04
CA ALA A 30 -13.65 0.75 2.31
C ALA A 30 -14.53 0.94 1.06
N VAL A 31 -14.21 1.94 0.22
CA VAL A 31 -14.86 2.13 -1.09
C VAL A 31 -14.57 0.94 -2.00
N VAL A 32 -13.30 0.55 -2.14
CA VAL A 32 -12.88 -0.61 -2.96
C VAL A 32 -13.61 -1.87 -2.53
N GLU A 33 -13.57 -2.22 -1.24
CA GLU A 33 -14.20 -3.44 -0.71
C GLU A 33 -15.70 -3.47 -0.95
N ARG A 34 -16.40 -2.32 -0.81
CA ARG A 34 -17.84 -2.21 -1.09
C ARG A 34 -18.13 -2.55 -2.54
N HIS A 35 -17.43 -1.94 -3.48
CA HIS A 35 -17.66 -2.12 -4.91
C HIS A 35 -17.25 -3.52 -5.39
N ARG A 36 -16.12 -4.05 -4.93
CA ARG A 36 -15.67 -5.41 -5.23
C ARG A 36 -16.65 -6.48 -4.74
N ARG A 37 -17.19 -6.30 -3.52
CA ARG A 37 -18.21 -7.24 -2.98
C ARG A 37 -19.56 -7.13 -3.69
N ALA A 38 -19.91 -5.95 -4.17
CA ALA A 38 -21.13 -5.73 -4.95
C ALA A 38 -20.99 -6.13 -6.43
N GLY A 39 -19.78 -6.44 -6.90
CA GLY A 39 -19.51 -6.71 -8.32
C GLY A 39 -19.72 -5.49 -9.22
N THR A 40 -19.55 -4.28 -8.67
CA THR A 40 -19.71 -3.01 -9.40
C THR A 40 -18.35 -2.38 -9.66
N GLU A 41 -18.28 -1.50 -10.64
CA GLU A 41 -17.08 -0.73 -10.96
C GLU A 41 -16.67 0.17 -9.79
N ILE A 42 -15.35 0.25 -9.53
CA ILE A 42 -14.80 1.13 -8.49
C ILE A 42 -14.79 2.56 -9.06
N PRO A 43 -15.42 3.54 -8.39
CA PRO A 43 -15.38 4.93 -8.85
C PRO A 43 -13.96 5.51 -8.73
N ALA A 44 -13.68 6.57 -9.50
CA ALA A 44 -12.46 7.33 -9.32
C ALA A 44 -12.35 7.88 -7.90
N LEU A 45 -11.16 7.78 -7.28
CA LEU A 45 -10.89 8.19 -5.91
C LEU A 45 -10.13 9.52 -5.90
N GLY A 46 -10.75 10.58 -5.41
CA GLY A 46 -10.09 11.84 -5.13
C GLY A 46 -9.36 11.78 -3.78
N LEU A 47 -8.03 11.81 -3.82
CA LEU A 47 -7.21 11.58 -2.63
C LEU A 47 -6.97 12.89 -1.86
N LEU A 48 -7.58 13.02 -0.69
CA LEU A 48 -7.38 14.15 0.22
C LEU A 48 -6.38 13.86 1.34
N GLY A 49 -5.91 12.60 1.46
CA GLY A 49 -4.94 12.20 2.49
C GLY A 49 -4.62 10.71 2.39
N GLY A 50 -3.81 10.24 3.34
CA GLY A 50 -3.31 8.87 3.38
C GLY A 50 -1.91 8.72 2.80
N ASP A 51 -1.35 7.53 2.97
CA ASP A 51 0.01 7.19 2.53
C ASP A 51 0.08 7.04 1.00
N LEU A 52 -1.02 6.56 0.37
CA LEU A 52 -1.14 6.53 -1.09
C LEU A 52 -1.17 7.95 -1.66
N CYS A 53 -1.99 8.85 -1.12
CA CYS A 53 -2.04 10.26 -1.53
C CYS A 53 -0.63 10.89 -1.49
N ARG A 54 0.09 10.69 -0.40
CA ARG A 54 1.47 11.16 -0.25
C ARG A 54 2.41 10.53 -1.28
N THR A 55 2.28 9.24 -1.55
CA THR A 55 3.12 8.50 -2.51
C THR A 55 2.99 9.08 -3.92
N VAL A 56 1.78 9.43 -4.34
CA VAL A 56 1.50 9.98 -5.67
C VAL A 56 1.63 11.51 -5.73
N GLY A 57 2.13 12.15 -4.67
CA GLY A 57 2.39 13.59 -4.63
C GLY A 57 1.16 14.46 -4.39
N GLY A 58 0.06 13.88 -3.93
CA GLY A 58 -1.16 14.60 -3.59
C GLY A 58 -0.97 15.54 -2.39
N ARG A 59 -1.68 16.67 -2.41
CA ARG A 59 -1.59 17.73 -1.38
C ARG A 59 -2.81 17.81 -0.48
N GLY A 60 -3.85 16.99 -0.73
CA GLY A 60 -5.09 16.99 0.05
C GLY A 60 -5.95 18.23 -0.16
N ASP A 61 -5.90 18.83 -1.36
CA ASP A 61 -6.66 20.02 -1.70
C ASP A 61 -7.88 19.67 -2.57
N GLU A 62 -9.07 19.77 -1.98
CA GLU A 62 -10.32 19.44 -2.66
C GLU A 62 -10.60 20.39 -3.84
N GLY A 63 -10.23 21.67 -3.73
CA GLY A 63 -10.40 22.65 -4.82
C GLY A 63 -9.57 22.23 -6.04
N ARG A 64 -8.33 21.79 -5.80
CA ARG A 64 -7.47 21.25 -6.85
C ARG A 64 -8.08 20.02 -7.53
N LEU A 65 -8.59 19.06 -6.75
CA LEU A 65 -9.19 17.83 -7.31
C LEU A 65 -10.36 18.11 -8.26
N ARG A 66 -11.03 19.26 -8.11
CA ARG A 66 -12.14 19.69 -8.97
C ARG A 66 -11.71 20.60 -10.13
N SER A 67 -10.43 20.91 -10.21
CA SER A 67 -9.86 21.81 -11.23
C SER A 67 -9.25 21.03 -12.40
N PRO A 68 -9.04 21.66 -13.54
CA PRO A 68 -8.30 21.08 -14.66
C PRO A 68 -6.83 20.78 -14.34
N ASP A 69 -6.28 21.35 -13.25
CA ASP A 69 -4.90 21.15 -12.82
C ASP A 69 -4.70 19.86 -12.01
N ALA A 70 -5.79 19.15 -11.68
CA ALA A 70 -5.70 17.85 -11.06
C ALA A 70 -5.06 16.84 -12.00
N VAL A 71 -4.52 15.76 -11.44
CA VAL A 71 -3.90 14.68 -12.20
C VAL A 71 -4.65 13.38 -11.91
N VAL A 72 -5.14 12.75 -12.96
CA VAL A 72 -5.80 11.43 -12.94
C VAL A 72 -4.74 10.37 -13.19
N LEU A 73 -4.62 9.43 -12.27
CA LEU A 73 -3.56 8.41 -12.25
C LEU A 73 -4.15 7.00 -12.21
N PRO A 74 -3.73 6.06 -13.06
CA PRO A 74 -3.94 4.65 -12.81
C PRO A 74 -3.06 4.19 -11.65
N VAL A 75 -3.62 3.37 -10.76
CA VAL A 75 -2.92 2.86 -9.58
C VAL A 75 -3.24 1.38 -9.41
N ASP A 76 -2.24 0.60 -9.06
CA ASP A 76 -2.40 -0.81 -8.75
C ASP A 76 -3.15 -0.99 -7.42
N LEU A 77 -3.81 -2.12 -7.26
CA LEU A 77 -4.50 -2.50 -6.05
C LEU A 77 -3.87 -3.77 -5.48
N GLY A 78 -3.53 -3.73 -4.21
CA GLY A 78 -3.13 -4.94 -3.50
C GLY A 78 -4.34 -5.78 -3.12
N SER A 79 -4.29 -7.09 -3.37
CA SER A 79 -5.30 -8.03 -2.90
C SER A 79 -4.67 -9.14 -2.06
N VAL A 80 -5.39 -9.64 -1.07
CA VAL A 80 -4.90 -10.68 -0.16
C VAL A 80 -5.99 -11.65 0.26
N LEU A 81 -5.65 -12.93 0.26
CA LEU A 81 -6.44 -13.98 0.92
C LEU A 81 -5.84 -14.21 2.33
N LEU A 82 -6.64 -13.94 3.36
CA LEU A 82 -6.33 -14.22 4.75
C LEU A 82 -7.03 -15.52 5.16
N ASP A 83 -6.29 -16.63 5.23
CA ASP A 83 -6.86 -17.97 5.46
C ASP A 83 -8.10 -18.24 4.56
N GLY A 84 -8.00 -17.84 3.28
CA GLY A 84 -9.06 -18.01 2.28
C GLY A 84 -10.12 -16.89 2.20
N ARG A 85 -10.05 -15.87 3.06
CA ARG A 85 -10.95 -14.70 2.98
C ARG A 85 -10.32 -13.57 2.19
N GLN A 86 -11.01 -13.10 1.16
CA GLN A 86 -10.55 -12.03 0.28
C GLN A 86 -10.66 -10.65 0.95
N HIS A 87 -9.57 -9.89 0.88
CA HIS A 87 -9.47 -8.49 1.26
C HIS A 87 -8.63 -7.73 0.22
N TRP A 88 -8.68 -6.39 0.28
CA TRP A 88 -7.88 -5.50 -0.57
C TRP A 88 -7.17 -4.46 0.30
N PHE A 89 -6.11 -3.86 -0.24
CA PHE A 89 -5.42 -2.72 0.36
C PHE A 89 -4.90 -1.79 -0.73
N THR A 90 -4.95 -0.50 -0.45
CA THR A 90 -4.58 0.54 -1.42
C THR A 90 -3.12 0.95 -1.29
N SER A 91 -2.62 1.04 -0.06
CA SER A 91 -1.26 1.50 0.24
C SER A 91 -0.37 0.40 0.80
N HIS A 92 -0.79 -0.29 1.86
CA HIS A 92 0.09 -1.26 2.51
C HIS A 92 -0.65 -2.34 3.33
N LEU A 93 0.02 -3.48 3.45
CA LEU A 93 -0.33 -4.56 4.37
C LEU A 93 0.81 -4.74 5.38
N VAL A 94 0.49 -4.88 6.67
CA VAL A 94 1.46 -5.23 7.71
C VAL A 94 0.95 -6.43 8.50
N ALA A 95 1.76 -7.49 8.56
CA ALA A 95 1.49 -8.66 9.41
C ALA A 95 2.57 -8.77 10.50
N ARG A 96 2.16 -8.66 11.77
CA ARG A 96 3.08 -8.69 12.92
C ARG A 96 2.36 -9.00 14.22
N ARG A 97 3.09 -9.47 15.21
CA ARG A 97 2.63 -9.53 16.60
C ARG A 97 3.23 -8.38 17.45
N SER A 98 4.44 -7.98 17.11
CA SER A 98 5.14 -6.88 17.76
C SER A 98 6.12 -6.24 16.78
N TRP A 99 6.38 -4.95 16.93
CA TRP A 99 7.47 -4.27 16.21
C TRP A 99 8.87 -4.61 16.76
N TRP A 100 8.92 -5.06 18.02
CA TRP A 100 10.16 -5.20 18.75
C TRP A 100 10.70 -6.62 18.79
N ARG A 101 9.87 -7.60 18.46
CA ARG A 101 10.23 -9.03 18.45
C ARG A 101 9.32 -9.84 17.55
N GLY A 102 9.85 -10.97 17.09
CA GLY A 102 9.14 -11.84 16.15
C GLY A 102 9.27 -11.38 14.70
N ARG A 103 8.75 -12.17 13.78
CA ARG A 103 8.72 -11.84 12.36
C ARG A 103 7.74 -10.69 12.10
N VAL A 104 8.14 -9.78 11.22
CA VAL A 104 7.28 -8.70 10.71
C VAL A 104 7.33 -8.76 9.18
N VAL A 105 6.18 -8.79 8.55
CA VAL A 105 6.08 -8.68 7.09
C VAL A 105 5.32 -7.41 6.76
N ALA A 106 5.92 -6.56 5.93
CA ALA A 106 5.25 -5.40 5.35
C ALA A 106 5.22 -5.57 3.82
N VAL A 107 4.06 -5.37 3.22
CA VAL A 107 3.85 -5.42 1.77
C VAL A 107 3.32 -4.08 1.34
N MET A 108 4.08 -3.42 0.48
CA MET A 108 3.88 -2.05 0.09
C MET A 108 3.41 -1.96 -1.35
N ASN A 109 2.31 -1.26 -1.59
CA ASN A 109 1.88 -0.76 -2.89
C ASN A 109 2.26 0.71 -3.04
N GLY A 110 2.32 1.44 -1.92
CA GLY A 110 2.82 2.81 -1.81
C GLY A 110 4.21 2.86 -1.16
N GLN A 111 4.77 4.07 -1.07
CA GLN A 111 6.09 4.32 -0.49
C GLN A 111 6.05 4.39 1.05
N TRP A 112 4.98 4.94 1.63
CA TRP A 112 4.94 5.39 3.01
C TRP A 112 4.09 4.51 3.93
N ILE A 113 4.46 4.48 5.23
CA ILE A 113 3.59 4.13 6.35
C ILE A 113 3.66 5.29 7.34
N GLY A 114 2.69 6.20 7.31
CA GLY A 114 2.71 7.43 8.08
C GLY A 114 3.95 8.27 7.75
N ARG A 115 4.83 8.47 8.76
CA ARG A 115 6.09 9.23 8.58
C ARG A 115 7.27 8.39 8.06
N TRP A 116 7.10 7.09 7.89
CA TRP A 116 8.17 6.18 7.53
C TRP A 116 8.22 5.95 6.03
N ASP A 117 9.38 6.19 5.45
CA ASP A 117 9.71 5.84 4.08
C ASP A 117 10.14 4.38 4.02
N VAL A 118 9.14 3.49 3.89
CA VAL A 118 9.36 2.04 3.94
C VAL A 118 9.82 1.51 2.60
N ALA A 119 9.27 2.03 1.51
CA ALA A 119 9.57 1.59 0.14
C ALA A 119 10.05 2.78 -0.72
N PRO A 120 11.29 3.31 -0.50
CA PRO A 120 11.76 4.52 -1.17
C PRO A 120 11.92 4.38 -2.70
N LYS A 121 11.82 3.16 -3.22
CA LYS A 121 11.81 2.85 -4.67
C LYS A 121 10.46 2.28 -5.12
N GLY A 122 9.49 2.22 -4.23
CA GLY A 122 8.14 1.72 -4.51
C GLY A 122 7.42 2.64 -5.49
N HIS A 123 6.72 2.05 -6.44
CA HIS A 123 5.89 2.77 -7.40
C HIS A 123 4.50 2.12 -7.45
N PRO A 124 3.43 2.88 -7.22
CA PRO A 124 2.10 2.31 -7.03
C PRO A 124 1.39 1.92 -8.35
N ASN A 125 2.13 1.87 -9.47
CA ASN A 125 1.61 1.43 -10.78
C ASN A 125 2.71 0.77 -11.62
N ASP A 126 3.43 -0.19 -11.05
CA ASP A 126 4.44 -0.95 -11.80
C ASP A 126 4.14 -2.45 -11.86
N GLY A 127 2.94 -2.84 -11.43
CA GLY A 127 2.48 -4.22 -11.41
C GLY A 127 3.18 -5.07 -10.35
N ARG A 128 3.80 -4.46 -9.33
CA ARG A 128 4.57 -5.15 -8.30
C ARG A 128 4.31 -4.59 -6.91
N LEU A 129 4.58 -5.44 -5.92
CA LEU A 129 4.55 -5.08 -4.51
C LEU A 129 5.96 -5.19 -3.94
N ASP A 130 6.36 -4.22 -3.12
CA ASP A 130 7.61 -4.30 -2.36
C ASP A 130 7.36 -5.02 -1.04
N VAL A 131 7.98 -6.17 -0.87
CA VAL A 131 7.82 -7.03 0.31
C VAL A 131 9.05 -6.91 1.20
N TYR A 132 8.84 -6.52 2.45
CA TYR A 132 9.86 -6.43 3.49
C TYR A 132 9.58 -7.49 4.55
N ASP A 133 10.46 -8.47 4.65
CA ASP A 133 10.37 -9.56 5.62
C ASP A 133 11.47 -9.41 6.68
N VAL A 134 11.07 -9.00 7.86
CA VAL A 134 11.98 -8.81 9.00
C VAL A 134 12.09 -10.12 9.77
N ALA A 135 13.29 -10.68 9.79
CA ALA A 135 13.56 -11.95 10.45
C ALA A 135 13.14 -11.96 11.93
N GLN A 136 12.56 -13.07 12.38
CA GLN A 136 12.17 -13.26 13.78
C GLN A 136 13.34 -13.06 14.75
N ALA A 137 14.53 -13.50 14.35
CA ALA A 137 15.75 -13.47 15.15
C ALA A 137 16.44 -12.10 15.17
N MET A 138 15.93 -11.08 14.43
CA MET A 138 16.54 -9.73 14.41
C MET A 138 16.62 -9.14 15.82
N PRO A 139 17.85 -8.78 16.32
CA PRO A 139 18.03 -8.24 17.64
C PRO A 139 17.28 -6.92 17.87
N LEU A 140 16.90 -6.64 19.11
CA LEU A 140 16.18 -5.41 19.47
C LEU A 140 16.98 -4.13 19.10
N GLY A 141 18.29 -4.15 19.28
CA GLY A 141 19.17 -3.02 18.92
C GLY A 141 19.08 -2.70 17.42
N ASP A 142 19.11 -3.74 16.57
CA ASP A 142 19.00 -3.60 15.12
C ASP A 142 17.61 -3.10 14.70
N ARG A 143 16.55 -3.58 15.37
CA ARG A 143 15.18 -3.08 15.15
C ARG A 143 15.05 -1.59 15.47
N LEU A 144 15.66 -1.15 16.57
CA LEU A 144 15.69 0.27 16.95
C LEU A 144 16.48 1.10 15.92
N ALA A 145 17.63 0.59 15.46
CA ALA A 145 18.44 1.25 14.44
C ALA A 145 17.69 1.33 13.11
N ALA A 146 17.09 0.22 12.66
CA ALA A 146 16.27 0.19 11.45
C ALA A 146 15.09 1.17 11.53
N ARG A 147 14.38 1.21 12.67
CA ARG A 147 13.27 2.15 12.90
C ARG A 147 13.68 3.62 12.78
N ARG A 148 14.86 3.98 13.30
CA ARG A 148 15.37 5.35 13.17
C ARG A 148 15.66 5.70 11.71
N ARG A 149 16.15 4.74 10.93
CA ARG A 149 16.48 4.90 9.51
C ARG A 149 15.26 4.88 8.59
N LEU A 150 14.10 4.36 9.05
CA LEU A 150 12.85 4.39 8.28
C LEU A 150 12.42 5.82 7.91
N ALA A 151 12.74 6.82 8.73
CA ALA A 151 12.39 8.22 8.43
C ALA A 151 13.10 8.77 7.17
N SER A 152 14.26 8.19 6.82
CA SER A 152 15.09 8.59 5.67
C SER A 152 15.17 7.51 4.58
N GLY A 153 14.37 6.42 4.67
CA GLY A 153 14.40 5.33 3.71
C GLY A 153 15.72 4.53 3.65
N THR A 154 16.60 4.68 4.67
CA THR A 154 17.94 4.05 4.69
C THR A 154 18.05 2.82 5.59
N HIS A 155 16.91 2.21 5.92
CA HIS A 155 16.84 1.01 6.76
C HIS A 155 17.25 -0.27 6.04
N VAL A 156 17.31 -0.25 4.72
CA VAL A 156 17.81 -1.33 3.87
C VAL A 156 18.96 -0.84 2.98
N PRO A 157 19.93 -1.71 2.59
CA PRO A 157 19.98 -3.15 2.88
C PRO A 157 20.31 -3.45 4.36
N HIS A 158 19.75 -4.54 4.88
CA HIS A 158 20.03 -5.04 6.23
C HIS A 158 19.98 -6.59 6.23
N PRO A 159 20.94 -7.31 6.83
CA PRO A 159 21.01 -8.78 6.72
C PRO A 159 19.81 -9.52 7.30
N ALA A 160 19.07 -8.90 8.24
CA ALA A 160 17.87 -9.45 8.84
C ALA A 160 16.56 -8.91 8.23
N ILE A 161 16.63 -8.18 7.10
CA ILE A 161 15.47 -7.67 6.37
C ILE A 161 15.62 -8.12 4.92
N GLU A 162 14.84 -9.11 4.53
CA GLU A 162 14.73 -9.51 3.13
C GLU A 162 13.80 -8.57 2.39
N VAL A 163 14.21 -8.14 1.20
CA VAL A 163 13.40 -7.26 0.34
C VAL A 163 13.19 -7.94 -1.01
N GLN A 164 11.94 -8.06 -1.40
CA GLN A 164 11.56 -8.62 -2.69
C GLN A 164 10.61 -7.64 -3.38
N ARG A 165 10.66 -7.60 -4.72
CA ARG A 165 9.73 -6.84 -5.55
C ARG A 165 9.07 -7.78 -6.55
N VAL A 166 7.81 -8.14 -6.26
CA VAL A 166 7.12 -9.25 -6.91
C VAL A 166 5.66 -8.93 -7.21
N PRO A 167 5.06 -9.51 -8.26
CA PRO A 167 3.63 -9.33 -8.55
C PRO A 167 2.74 -10.14 -7.59
N ALA A 168 3.29 -11.19 -6.98
CA ALA A 168 2.58 -12.02 -6.01
C ALA A 168 3.55 -12.68 -5.04
N VAL A 169 3.09 -12.91 -3.81
CA VAL A 169 3.85 -13.59 -2.75
C VAL A 169 2.92 -14.37 -1.84
N GLN A 170 3.41 -15.52 -1.36
CA GLN A 170 2.77 -16.27 -0.30
C GLN A 170 3.60 -16.16 0.97
N VAL A 171 2.93 -15.87 2.09
CA VAL A 171 3.55 -15.73 3.41
C VAL A 171 2.87 -16.68 4.37
N GLU A 172 3.65 -17.49 5.07
CA GLU A 172 3.17 -18.40 6.10
C GLU A 172 3.78 -18.04 7.45
N PHE A 173 2.97 -18.14 8.51
CA PHE A 173 3.38 -17.93 9.89
C PHE A 173 3.13 -19.20 10.71
N ASP A 174 4.00 -19.50 11.65
CA ASP A 174 3.89 -20.67 12.55
C ASP A 174 2.57 -20.67 13.35
N ARG A 175 1.99 -19.48 13.55
CA ARG A 175 0.74 -19.26 14.29
C ARG A 175 -0.01 -18.06 13.78
N PRO A 176 -1.34 -17.94 14.02
CA PRO A 176 -2.13 -16.81 13.58
C PRO A 176 -1.47 -15.47 13.99
N THR A 177 -1.17 -14.65 13.02
CA THR A 177 -0.50 -13.36 13.18
C THR A 177 -1.47 -12.24 12.82
N PRO A 178 -1.62 -11.22 13.68
CA PRO A 178 -2.45 -10.07 13.39
C PRO A 178 -2.03 -9.36 12.10
N VAL A 179 -3.02 -8.98 11.28
CA VAL A 179 -2.85 -8.31 9.98
C VAL A 179 -3.56 -6.97 10.00
N TRP A 180 -2.88 -5.96 9.50
CA TRP A 180 -3.38 -4.62 9.26
C TRP A 180 -3.34 -4.33 7.76
N LEU A 181 -4.41 -3.76 7.23
CA LEU A 181 -4.50 -3.24 5.88
C LEU A 181 -4.77 -1.73 5.99
N ASP A 182 -3.93 -0.93 5.32
CA ASP A 182 -4.06 0.52 5.30
C ASP A 182 -4.22 1.15 6.71
N GLY A 183 -3.43 0.62 7.66
CA GLY A 183 -3.44 1.08 9.05
C GLY A 183 -4.49 0.45 9.96
N GLU A 184 -5.52 -0.21 9.46
CA GLU A 184 -6.57 -0.84 10.24
C GLU A 184 -6.38 -2.35 10.41
N ARG A 185 -6.64 -2.84 11.62
CA ARG A 185 -6.59 -4.28 11.90
C ARG A 185 -7.80 -4.99 11.32
N VAL A 186 -7.57 -5.95 10.42
CA VAL A 186 -8.63 -6.71 9.75
C VAL A 186 -8.81 -8.13 10.31
N GLY A 187 -7.85 -8.62 11.09
CA GLY A 187 -7.94 -9.96 11.66
C GLY A 187 -6.59 -10.54 12.04
N SER A 188 -6.52 -11.86 12.04
CA SER A 188 -5.28 -12.64 12.18
C SER A 188 -5.34 -13.83 11.25
N ALA A 189 -4.23 -14.19 10.61
CA ALA A 189 -4.13 -15.30 9.69
C ALA A 189 -2.80 -16.06 9.85
N ARG A 190 -2.78 -17.32 9.44
CA ARG A 190 -1.54 -18.11 9.29
C ARG A 190 -0.98 -18.00 7.90
N THR A 191 -1.86 -18.00 6.89
CA THR A 191 -1.46 -17.96 5.49
C THR A 191 -2.01 -16.71 4.83
N LEU A 192 -1.13 -15.98 4.14
CA LEU A 192 -1.45 -14.83 3.33
C LEU A 192 -1.03 -15.13 1.89
N SER A 193 -1.99 -15.14 0.96
CA SER A 193 -1.70 -15.16 -0.47
C SER A 193 -1.98 -13.76 -1.02
N ILE A 194 -0.93 -13.05 -1.41
CA ILE A 194 -0.96 -11.63 -1.74
C ILE A 194 -0.59 -11.46 -3.21
N ARG A 195 -1.30 -10.57 -3.91
CA ARG A 195 -0.98 -10.22 -5.30
C ARG A 195 -1.33 -8.77 -5.59
N THR A 196 -0.71 -8.21 -6.61
CA THR A 196 -1.13 -6.94 -7.21
C THR A 196 -2.21 -7.18 -8.26
N GLU A 197 -3.13 -6.24 -8.39
CA GLU A 197 -4.09 -6.11 -9.49
C GLU A 197 -3.70 -4.82 -10.24
N PRO A 198 -3.01 -4.92 -11.38
CA PRO A 198 -2.51 -3.76 -12.11
C PRO A 198 -3.64 -2.86 -12.62
N ASP A 199 -3.42 -1.54 -12.58
CA ASP A 199 -4.33 -0.50 -13.10
C ASP A 199 -5.77 -0.60 -12.54
N ALA A 200 -5.97 -1.21 -11.37
CA ALA A 200 -7.30 -1.50 -10.84
C ALA A 200 -8.01 -0.31 -10.21
N LEU A 201 -7.30 0.80 -9.97
CA LEU A 201 -7.84 2.03 -9.41
C LEU A 201 -7.56 3.21 -10.34
N THR A 202 -8.51 4.15 -10.38
CA THR A 202 -8.31 5.50 -10.89
C THR A 202 -8.24 6.46 -9.71
N CYS A 203 -7.08 7.08 -9.48
CA CYS A 203 -6.87 8.05 -8.41
C CYS A 203 -6.71 9.46 -8.99
N VAL A 204 -7.14 10.48 -8.24
CA VAL A 204 -7.01 11.88 -8.62
C VAL A 204 -6.35 12.65 -7.49
N VAL A 205 -5.33 13.49 -7.82
CA VAL A 205 -4.56 14.33 -6.88
C VAL A 205 -4.37 15.75 -7.37
#